data_20d9d5f0eaccc7dea61c8e3df8fadd51
#
_entry.id   20d9d5f0eaccc7dea61c8e3df8fadd51
#
_cell.length_a   1.000
_cell.length_b   1.000
_cell.length_c   1.000
_cell.angle_alpha   90.00
_cell.angle_beta   90.00
_cell.angle_gamma   90.00
#
_symmetry.space_group_name_H-M   'P 1'
#
loop_
_entity.id
_entity.type
_entity.pdbx_description
1 polymer ?
#
loop_
_entity_poly.entity_id
_entity_poly.type
_entity_poly.pdbx_seq_one_letter_code
_entity_poly.pdbx_strand_id
1 'polypeptide(L)'
;MKLCFSTIGCPDWRFGDIVSAAKDLGYDAIEIRGIGGEIYAPAAPELTVDFAKTGKLLDETGIKIAMLTSGAALADHSVKGKSVDEAKAYIDLAAKVGAEFVRVMSTDKPYFDGGDIELCRKQYAEVVEYAKGTGVTPLMETNGLFVDTAKLAAFLDEAGEGGGALWDVHHPYRFNDESIAETVANLGGKIKYVHLKDSVIEKGKVAYKMMGYGDVPVKEAIEMLLYNGYDGYCTFEWVKRWNRELEDAGIVFAHYAYYMKRFAK
;
A
#
# COMPACT_ATOMS: atom_id res chain seq x y z
N MET A 1 -6.51 -8.03 -12.75
CA MET A 1 -5.76 -7.14 -11.81
C MET A 1 -5.86 -5.71 -12.29
N LYS A 2 -5.97 -4.76 -11.37
CA LYS A 2 -6.03 -3.33 -11.63
C LYS A 2 -4.65 -2.71 -11.42
N LEU A 3 -4.26 -1.79 -12.31
CA LEU A 3 -2.96 -1.13 -12.25
C LEU A 3 -3.03 0.13 -11.41
N CYS A 4 -2.13 0.26 -10.44
CA CYS A 4 -2.09 1.40 -9.53
C CYS A 4 -0.65 1.85 -9.27
N PHE A 5 -0.45 3.12 -8.89
CA PHE A 5 0.82 3.57 -8.30
C PHE A 5 0.57 4.43 -7.05
N SER A 6 1.54 4.41 -6.14
CA SER A 6 1.52 5.22 -4.93
C SER A 6 2.12 6.60 -5.15
N THR A 7 1.46 7.64 -4.62
CA THR A 7 1.95 9.02 -4.67
C THR A 7 3.23 9.26 -3.87
N ILE A 8 3.67 8.28 -3.08
CA ILE A 8 5.00 8.30 -2.44
C ILE A 8 6.13 8.41 -3.48
N GLY A 9 5.88 7.90 -4.70
CA GLY A 9 6.83 7.94 -5.81
C GLY A 9 6.94 9.28 -6.52
N CYS A 10 5.97 10.19 -6.35
CA CYS A 10 5.93 11.50 -7.01
C CYS A 10 5.68 12.66 -6.02
N PRO A 11 6.55 12.82 -4.99
CA PRO A 11 6.31 13.73 -3.88
C PRO A 11 6.28 15.21 -4.26
N ASP A 12 6.73 15.56 -5.44
CA ASP A 12 6.79 16.95 -5.93
C ASP A 12 5.69 17.26 -6.96
N TRP A 13 4.84 16.27 -7.30
CA TRP A 13 3.77 16.48 -8.27
C TRP A 13 2.53 17.07 -7.60
N ARG A 14 1.84 17.94 -8.33
CA ARG A 14 0.50 18.41 -7.95
C ARG A 14 -0.52 17.33 -8.24
N PHE A 15 -1.63 17.33 -7.53
CA PHE A 15 -2.68 16.32 -7.69
C PHE A 15 -3.18 16.19 -9.14
N GLY A 16 -3.35 17.31 -9.84
CA GLY A 16 -3.74 17.30 -11.25
C GLY A 16 -2.73 16.58 -12.14
N ASP A 17 -1.43 16.77 -11.90
CA ASP A 17 -0.36 16.11 -12.66
C ASP A 17 -0.34 14.59 -12.37
N ILE A 18 -0.61 14.18 -11.11
CA ILE A 18 -0.74 12.78 -10.70
C ILE A 18 -1.88 12.09 -11.48
N VAL A 19 -3.06 12.69 -11.48
CA VAL A 19 -4.25 12.13 -12.14
C VAL A 19 -4.08 12.10 -13.66
N SER A 20 -3.50 13.14 -14.26
CA SER A 20 -3.21 13.19 -15.70
C SER A 20 -2.24 12.08 -16.11
N ALA A 21 -1.13 11.95 -15.37
CA ALA A 21 -0.15 10.89 -15.64
C ALA A 21 -0.77 9.48 -15.48
N ALA A 22 -1.60 9.26 -14.46
CA ALA A 22 -2.30 8.00 -14.27
C ALA A 22 -3.17 7.67 -15.50
N LYS A 23 -3.96 8.64 -15.98
CA LYS A 23 -4.81 8.50 -17.15
C LYS A 23 -4.01 8.20 -18.41
N ASP A 24 -2.98 9.00 -18.69
CA ASP A 24 -2.19 8.91 -19.91
C ASP A 24 -1.39 7.59 -20.01
N LEU A 25 -0.96 7.06 -18.87
CA LEU A 25 -0.21 5.79 -18.77
C LEU A 25 -1.12 4.55 -18.67
N GLY A 26 -2.45 4.74 -18.55
CA GLY A 26 -3.41 3.65 -18.51
C GLY A 26 -3.50 2.94 -17.15
N TYR A 27 -3.31 3.68 -16.07
CA TYR A 27 -3.61 3.19 -14.72
C TYR A 27 -5.12 3.21 -14.45
N ASP A 28 -5.57 2.30 -13.59
CA ASP A 28 -6.96 2.25 -13.11
C ASP A 28 -7.17 3.13 -11.87
N ALA A 29 -6.11 3.31 -11.09
CA ALA A 29 -6.20 4.02 -9.81
C ALA A 29 -4.85 4.61 -9.37
N ILE A 30 -4.95 5.45 -8.34
CA ILE A 30 -3.82 5.96 -7.56
C ILE A 30 -4.00 5.59 -6.08
N GLU A 31 -2.89 5.44 -5.39
CA GLU A 31 -2.82 5.29 -3.95
C GLU A 31 -2.23 6.57 -3.34
N ILE A 32 -2.86 7.07 -2.28
CA ILE A 32 -2.41 8.32 -1.66
C ILE A 32 -1.53 8.03 -0.42
N ARG A 33 -0.24 8.34 -0.55
CA ARG A 33 0.73 8.42 0.55
C ARG A 33 1.32 9.83 0.63
N GLY A 34 0.45 10.81 0.75
CA GLY A 34 0.74 12.24 0.71
C GLY A 34 0.63 12.85 -0.68
N ILE A 35 0.40 14.15 -0.72
CA ILE A 35 0.27 14.98 -1.93
C ILE A 35 1.20 16.19 -1.75
N GLY A 36 2.12 16.40 -2.70
CA GLY A 36 3.11 17.47 -2.57
C GLY A 36 3.88 17.35 -1.25
N GLY A 37 3.98 18.42 -0.50
CA GLY A 37 4.64 18.47 0.82
C GLY A 37 3.85 17.81 1.96
N GLU A 38 2.51 17.65 1.81
CA GLU A 38 1.64 17.12 2.85
C GLU A 38 1.61 15.59 2.82
N ILE A 39 2.03 14.96 3.92
CA ILE A 39 2.04 13.50 4.06
C ILE A 39 0.80 12.98 4.81
N TYR A 40 0.19 13.79 5.64
CA TYR A 40 -1.01 13.44 6.39
C TYR A 40 -2.23 13.72 5.52
N ALA A 41 -2.73 12.70 4.82
CA ALA A 41 -3.80 12.84 3.84
C ALA A 41 -5.06 13.56 4.37
N PRO A 42 -5.48 13.40 5.67
CA PRO A 42 -6.60 14.16 6.21
C PRO A 42 -6.36 15.69 6.32
N ALA A 43 -5.12 16.16 6.15
CA ALA A 43 -4.80 17.59 6.09
C ALA A 43 -4.66 18.10 4.64
N ALA A 44 -4.63 17.22 3.63
CA ALA A 44 -4.46 17.62 2.23
C ALA A 44 -5.70 18.36 1.71
N PRO A 45 -5.57 19.62 1.25
CA PRO A 45 -6.70 20.40 0.74
C PRO A 45 -7.46 19.70 -0.39
N GLU A 46 -6.73 19.03 -1.29
CA GLU A 46 -7.28 18.31 -2.45
C GLU A 46 -8.28 17.22 -2.06
N LEU A 47 -8.12 16.63 -0.86
CA LEU A 47 -8.96 15.56 -0.36
C LEU A 47 -10.01 16.05 0.65
N THR A 48 -9.92 17.31 1.06
CA THR A 48 -10.77 17.91 2.11
C THR A 48 -11.59 19.09 1.59
N VAL A 49 -11.05 20.29 1.67
CA VAL A 49 -11.78 21.52 1.33
C VAL A 49 -11.99 21.70 -0.19
N ASP A 50 -11.05 21.21 -0.99
CA ASP A 50 -11.08 21.28 -2.46
C ASP A 50 -11.60 19.98 -3.11
N PHE A 51 -12.15 19.04 -2.33
CA PHE A 51 -12.53 17.71 -2.82
C PHE A 51 -13.57 17.76 -3.95
N ALA A 52 -14.46 18.75 -3.96
CA ALA A 52 -15.42 18.89 -5.06
C ALA A 52 -14.74 19.06 -6.43
N LYS A 53 -13.60 19.79 -6.47
CA LYS A 53 -12.80 19.95 -7.69
C LYS A 53 -12.03 18.67 -8.01
N THR A 54 -11.46 18.05 -6.99
CA THR A 54 -10.73 16.77 -7.11
C THR A 54 -11.64 15.66 -7.60
N GLY A 55 -12.83 15.50 -7.01
CA GLY A 55 -13.82 14.49 -7.40
C GLY A 55 -14.24 14.63 -8.85
N LYS A 56 -14.51 15.87 -9.31
CA LYS A 56 -14.81 16.12 -10.71
C LYS A 56 -13.68 15.67 -11.65
N LEU A 57 -12.42 15.95 -11.30
CA LEU A 57 -11.27 15.52 -12.09
C LEU A 57 -11.16 13.98 -12.14
N LEU A 58 -11.39 13.31 -11.02
CA LEU A 58 -11.40 11.84 -10.93
C LEU A 58 -12.52 11.26 -11.80
N ASP A 59 -13.73 11.82 -11.74
CA ASP A 59 -14.88 11.40 -12.55
C ASP A 59 -14.60 11.57 -14.05
N GLU A 60 -14.06 12.71 -14.47
CA GLU A 60 -13.74 13.03 -15.87
C GLU A 60 -12.65 12.10 -16.44
N THR A 61 -11.71 11.67 -15.61
CA THR A 61 -10.60 10.80 -16.03
C THR A 61 -10.90 9.32 -15.86
N GLY A 62 -11.84 8.95 -14.99
CA GLY A 62 -12.14 7.60 -14.58
C GLY A 62 -11.10 7.00 -13.62
N ILE A 63 -10.14 7.79 -13.14
CA ILE A 63 -9.13 7.36 -12.18
C ILE A 63 -9.75 7.29 -10.78
N LYS A 64 -9.50 6.19 -10.06
CA LYS A 64 -9.97 6.01 -8.69
C LYS A 64 -8.87 6.29 -7.68
N ILE A 65 -9.25 6.63 -6.45
CA ILE A 65 -8.37 6.51 -5.28
C ILE A 65 -8.62 5.12 -4.71
N ALA A 66 -7.64 4.22 -4.83
CA ALA A 66 -7.79 2.83 -4.38
C ALA A 66 -7.60 2.69 -2.87
N MET A 67 -6.60 3.37 -2.33
CA MET A 67 -6.21 3.26 -0.93
C MET A 67 -5.65 4.59 -0.41
N LEU A 68 -5.88 4.85 0.87
CA LEU A 68 -5.16 5.85 1.64
C LEU A 68 -4.16 5.15 2.56
N THR A 69 -2.89 5.53 2.46
CA THR A 69 -1.79 4.88 3.18
C THR A 69 -1.43 5.70 4.41
N SER A 70 -1.91 5.29 5.59
CA SER A 70 -1.63 5.97 6.86
C SER A 70 -0.23 5.67 7.40
N GLY A 71 0.20 6.44 8.43
CA GLY A 71 1.39 6.15 9.24
C GLY A 71 1.07 5.38 10.53
N ALA A 72 -0.16 4.88 10.69
CA ALA A 72 -0.62 4.23 11.91
C ALA A 72 0.15 2.94 12.21
N ALA A 73 1.01 2.96 13.24
CA ALA A 73 1.83 1.85 13.73
C ALA A 73 1.20 1.27 15.02
N LEU A 74 0.46 0.17 14.86
CA LEU A 74 -0.44 -0.33 15.91
C LEU A 74 0.24 -1.16 17.03
N ALA A 75 1.50 -1.54 16.85
CA ALA A 75 2.29 -2.27 17.84
C ALA A 75 3.30 -1.39 18.60
N ASP A 76 3.29 -0.07 18.35
CA ASP A 76 4.25 0.88 18.92
C ASP A 76 3.63 1.61 20.13
N HIS A 77 4.18 1.35 21.32
CA HIS A 77 3.75 2.00 22.56
C HIS A 77 4.03 3.51 22.60
N SER A 78 5.04 3.98 21.87
CA SER A 78 5.44 5.40 21.85
C SER A 78 4.36 6.29 21.22
N VAL A 79 3.54 5.69 20.33
CA VAL A 79 2.44 6.36 19.64
C VAL A 79 1.07 5.86 20.06
N LYS A 80 0.98 5.17 21.21
CA LYS A 80 -0.27 4.58 21.73
C LYS A 80 -1.45 5.56 21.70
N GLY A 81 -2.56 5.12 21.11
CA GLY A 81 -3.77 5.91 20.89
C GLY A 81 -3.70 6.79 19.65
N LYS A 82 -2.57 7.45 19.39
CA LYS A 82 -2.41 8.31 18.20
C LYS A 82 -2.52 7.54 16.89
N SER A 83 -2.01 6.31 16.84
CA SER A 83 -2.11 5.45 15.66
C SER A 83 -3.55 5.03 15.36
N VAL A 84 -4.35 4.77 16.40
CA VAL A 84 -5.79 4.47 16.24
C VAL A 84 -6.53 5.71 15.77
N ASP A 85 -6.27 6.88 16.36
CA ASP A 85 -6.90 8.14 15.94
C ASP A 85 -6.53 8.50 14.50
N GLU A 86 -5.27 8.29 14.11
CA GLU A 86 -4.83 8.46 12.72
C GLU A 86 -5.58 7.49 11.79
N ALA A 87 -5.62 6.19 12.12
CA ALA A 87 -6.33 5.20 11.31
C ALA A 87 -7.82 5.57 11.13
N LYS A 88 -8.51 6.03 12.20
CA LYS A 88 -9.89 6.50 12.13
C LYS A 88 -10.06 7.71 11.22
N ALA A 89 -9.18 8.70 11.33
CA ALA A 89 -9.21 9.88 10.46
C ALA A 89 -9.01 9.51 8.96
N TYR A 90 -8.15 8.52 8.70
CA TYR A 90 -7.97 7.99 7.34
C TYR A 90 -9.17 7.19 6.84
N ILE A 91 -9.86 6.44 7.72
CA ILE A 91 -11.11 5.73 7.37
C ILE A 91 -12.21 6.71 7.01
N ASP A 92 -12.40 7.77 7.81
CA ASP A 92 -13.39 8.81 7.53
C ASP A 92 -13.12 9.51 6.19
N LEU A 93 -11.84 9.83 5.94
CA LEU A 93 -11.44 10.42 4.67
C LEU A 93 -11.64 9.44 3.51
N ALA A 94 -11.26 8.17 3.66
CA ALA A 94 -11.42 7.14 2.64
C ALA A 94 -12.90 6.97 2.24
N ALA A 95 -13.79 6.88 3.22
CA ALA A 95 -15.23 6.84 2.98
C ALA A 95 -15.74 8.07 2.21
N LYS A 96 -15.22 9.26 2.54
CA LYS A 96 -15.58 10.52 1.87
C LYS A 96 -15.10 10.57 0.41
N VAL A 97 -13.88 10.10 0.14
CA VAL A 97 -13.27 10.17 -1.20
C VAL A 97 -13.54 8.92 -2.06
N GLY A 98 -14.25 7.92 -1.52
CA GLY A 98 -14.58 6.68 -2.21
C GLY A 98 -13.43 5.68 -2.33
N ALA A 99 -12.42 5.76 -1.46
CA ALA A 99 -11.34 4.78 -1.41
C ALA A 99 -11.79 3.51 -0.67
N GLU A 100 -11.45 2.34 -1.24
CA GLU A 100 -11.87 1.04 -0.71
C GLU A 100 -11.05 0.60 0.51
N PHE A 101 -9.81 1.10 0.64
CA PHE A 101 -8.85 0.59 1.60
C PHE A 101 -8.12 1.69 2.37
N VAL A 102 -7.74 1.36 3.60
CA VAL A 102 -6.81 2.14 4.42
C VAL A 102 -5.71 1.21 4.91
N ARG A 103 -4.44 1.57 4.67
CA ARG A 103 -3.31 0.83 5.23
C ARG A 103 -3.06 1.19 6.68
N VAL A 104 -2.82 0.15 7.51
CA VAL A 104 -2.22 0.25 8.83
C VAL A 104 -0.99 -0.67 8.91
N MET A 105 -0.09 -0.41 9.84
CA MET A 105 1.15 -1.15 10.04
C MET A 105 1.24 -1.72 11.46
N SER A 106 2.04 -2.76 11.65
CA SER A 106 2.43 -3.17 13.00
C SER A 106 3.43 -2.19 13.60
N THR A 107 4.52 -1.91 12.90
CA THR A 107 5.54 -0.90 13.23
C THR A 107 5.88 -0.06 12.00
N ASP A 108 6.63 1.01 12.15
CA ASP A 108 7.05 1.89 11.05
C ASP A 108 8.23 1.33 10.22
N LYS A 109 8.78 0.17 10.61
CA LYS A 109 9.91 -0.45 9.92
C LYS A 109 9.44 -1.51 8.92
N PRO A 110 10.12 -1.65 7.77
CA PRO A 110 9.82 -2.68 6.79
C PRO A 110 10.30 -4.09 7.22
N TYR A 111 11.11 -4.17 8.26
CA TYR A 111 11.69 -5.40 8.82
C TYR A 111 11.29 -5.55 10.30
N PHE A 112 11.48 -6.74 10.85
CA PHE A 112 11.23 -6.97 12.27
C PHE A 112 12.19 -6.14 13.15
N ASP A 113 11.64 -5.28 13.97
CA ASP A 113 12.35 -4.40 14.92
C ASP A 113 11.60 -4.32 16.26
N GLY A 114 11.03 -5.45 16.70
CA GLY A 114 10.22 -5.51 17.91
C GLY A 114 8.74 -5.15 17.66
N GLY A 115 8.06 -4.72 18.71
CA GLY A 115 6.64 -4.38 18.71
C GLY A 115 5.85 -5.28 19.65
N ASP A 116 4.72 -4.75 20.14
CA ASP A 116 3.80 -5.47 21.04
C ASP A 116 2.61 -6.01 20.24
N ILE A 117 2.57 -7.32 20.05
CA ILE A 117 1.52 -7.99 19.28
C ILE A 117 0.14 -7.88 19.97
N GLU A 118 0.10 -7.89 21.30
CA GLU A 118 -1.16 -7.78 22.02
C GLU A 118 -1.74 -6.37 21.92
N LEU A 119 -0.89 -5.34 21.97
CA LEU A 119 -1.27 -3.98 21.69
C LEU A 119 -1.79 -3.85 20.26
N CYS A 120 -1.05 -4.44 19.29
CA CYS A 120 -1.44 -4.45 17.88
C CYS A 120 -2.83 -5.09 17.70
N ARG A 121 -3.07 -6.24 18.31
CA ARG A 121 -4.35 -6.96 18.25
C ARG A 121 -5.49 -6.09 18.77
N LYS A 122 -5.31 -5.49 19.94
CA LYS A 122 -6.32 -4.62 20.56
C LYS A 122 -6.62 -3.40 19.67
N GLN A 123 -5.58 -2.72 19.18
CA GLN A 123 -5.74 -1.51 18.37
C GLN A 123 -6.31 -1.84 16.98
N TYR A 124 -5.90 -2.95 16.36
CA TYR A 124 -6.46 -3.36 15.07
C TYR A 124 -7.94 -3.73 15.17
N ALA A 125 -8.34 -4.46 16.23
CA ALA A 125 -9.75 -4.76 16.47
C ALA A 125 -10.60 -3.50 16.61
N GLU A 126 -10.08 -2.46 17.29
CA GLU A 126 -10.75 -1.16 17.42
C GLU A 126 -10.89 -0.44 16.06
N VAL A 127 -9.84 -0.51 15.22
CA VAL A 127 -9.84 0.08 13.87
C VAL A 127 -10.82 -0.65 12.95
N VAL A 128 -10.85 -1.98 12.98
CA VAL A 128 -11.79 -2.80 12.20
C VAL A 128 -13.23 -2.54 12.61
N GLU A 129 -13.49 -2.48 13.91
CA GLU A 129 -14.84 -2.16 14.43
C GLU A 129 -15.31 -0.78 13.99
N TYR A 130 -14.42 0.22 14.04
CA TYR A 130 -14.71 1.58 13.59
C TYR A 130 -15.05 1.64 12.08
N ALA A 131 -14.38 0.83 11.27
CA ALA A 131 -14.58 0.80 9.83
C ALA A 131 -15.92 0.16 9.41
N LYS A 132 -16.60 -0.57 10.30
CA LYS A 132 -17.88 -1.23 9.98
C LYS A 132 -18.91 -0.25 9.47
N GLY A 133 -19.53 -0.59 8.34
CA GLY A 133 -20.58 0.21 7.70
C GLY A 133 -20.07 1.42 6.91
N THR A 134 -18.76 1.72 6.91
CA THR A 134 -18.17 2.83 6.13
C THR A 134 -17.90 2.47 4.67
N GLY A 135 -17.86 1.18 4.34
CA GLY A 135 -17.41 0.69 3.04
C GLY A 135 -15.88 0.63 2.88
N VAL A 136 -15.13 0.97 3.94
CA VAL A 136 -13.66 0.96 3.93
C VAL A 136 -13.13 -0.26 4.68
N THR A 137 -12.13 -0.94 4.10
CA THR A 137 -11.46 -2.07 4.73
C THR A 137 -10.06 -1.67 5.19
N PRO A 138 -9.74 -1.72 6.50
CA PRO A 138 -8.39 -1.54 6.99
C PRO A 138 -7.53 -2.76 6.68
N LEU A 139 -6.37 -2.52 6.07
CA LEU A 139 -5.43 -3.56 5.68
C LEU A 139 -4.15 -3.48 6.52
N MET A 140 -3.76 -4.62 7.10
CA MET A 140 -2.48 -4.78 7.77
C MET A 140 -1.41 -5.10 6.74
N GLU A 141 -0.36 -4.26 6.69
CA GLU A 141 0.77 -4.47 5.78
C GLU A 141 1.72 -5.57 6.28
N THR A 142 2.32 -6.30 5.36
CA THR A 142 3.39 -7.29 5.62
C THR A 142 4.71 -6.62 5.98
N ASN A 143 4.74 -5.91 7.11
CA ASN A 143 5.93 -5.22 7.63
C ASN A 143 6.10 -5.43 9.14
N GLY A 144 7.22 -5.05 9.69
CA GLY A 144 7.50 -5.11 11.13
C GLY A 144 7.29 -6.51 11.72
N LEU A 145 6.31 -6.68 12.61
CA LEU A 145 5.94 -7.98 13.18
C LEU A 145 5.49 -8.98 12.12
N PHE A 146 4.95 -8.49 11.01
CA PHE A 146 4.25 -9.27 9.98
C PHE A 146 5.02 -9.47 8.69
N VAL A 147 6.34 -9.23 8.69
CA VAL A 147 7.23 -9.74 7.62
C VAL A 147 7.23 -11.26 7.57
N ASP A 148 6.92 -11.92 8.70
CA ASP A 148 6.57 -13.33 8.80
C ASP A 148 5.05 -13.44 8.51
N THR A 149 4.72 -13.87 7.31
CA THR A 149 3.32 -13.87 6.85
C THR A 149 2.48 -14.96 7.48
N ALA A 150 3.08 -16.01 8.05
CA ALA A 150 2.34 -16.98 8.85
C ALA A 150 1.80 -16.34 10.14
N LYS A 151 2.58 -15.44 10.77
CA LYS A 151 2.09 -14.64 11.90
C LYS A 151 0.96 -13.69 11.50
N LEU A 152 1.08 -13.04 10.33
CA LEU A 152 0.00 -12.19 9.82
C LEU A 152 -1.27 -12.99 9.55
N ALA A 153 -1.15 -14.17 8.95
CA ALA A 153 -2.29 -15.04 8.68
C ALA A 153 -3.04 -15.41 9.96
N ALA A 154 -2.31 -15.88 10.99
CA ALA A 154 -2.88 -16.20 12.30
C ALA A 154 -3.53 -14.98 12.98
N PHE A 155 -2.84 -13.82 12.92
CA PHE A 155 -3.36 -12.56 13.45
C PHE A 155 -4.69 -12.14 12.80
N LEU A 156 -4.80 -12.25 11.47
CA LEU A 156 -6.02 -11.91 10.74
C LEU A 156 -7.15 -12.92 10.99
N ASP A 157 -6.83 -14.21 11.17
CA ASP A 157 -7.83 -15.22 11.53
C ASP A 157 -8.42 -14.95 12.93
N GLU A 158 -7.62 -14.52 13.87
CA GLU A 158 -8.08 -14.13 15.21
C GLU A 158 -8.87 -12.80 15.21
N ALA A 159 -8.50 -11.85 14.35
CA ALA A 159 -9.22 -10.58 14.20
C ALA A 159 -10.61 -10.74 13.56
N GLY A 160 -10.82 -11.83 12.82
CA GLY A 160 -12.10 -12.13 12.17
C GLY A 160 -12.35 -11.28 10.91
N GLU A 161 -13.63 -11.13 10.56
CA GLU A 161 -14.04 -10.41 9.35
C GLU A 161 -13.91 -8.89 9.47
N GLY A 162 -13.72 -8.21 8.34
CA GLY A 162 -13.69 -6.74 8.23
C GLY A 162 -12.30 -6.15 8.01
N GLY A 163 -11.24 -6.98 8.03
CA GLY A 163 -9.88 -6.60 7.69
C GLY A 163 -9.27 -7.44 6.58
N GLY A 164 -7.98 -7.28 6.32
CA GLY A 164 -7.25 -8.07 5.35
C GLY A 164 -5.76 -7.76 5.33
N ALA A 165 -5.04 -8.45 4.45
CA ALA A 165 -3.62 -8.23 4.22
C ALA A 165 -3.39 -7.27 3.05
N LEU A 166 -2.49 -6.32 3.26
CA LEU A 166 -1.74 -5.67 2.21
C LEU A 166 -0.43 -6.43 2.08
N TRP A 167 -0.27 -7.16 0.99
CA TRP A 167 0.97 -7.83 0.69
C TRP A 167 1.95 -6.90 0.00
N ASP A 168 2.95 -6.42 0.71
CA ASP A 168 4.13 -5.86 0.08
C ASP A 168 5.07 -7.03 -0.27
N VAL A 169 5.22 -7.32 -1.55
CA VAL A 169 6.01 -8.48 -2.04
C VAL A 169 7.48 -8.41 -1.62
N HIS A 170 7.99 -7.21 -1.48
CA HIS A 170 9.38 -6.96 -1.13
C HIS A 170 9.71 -7.33 0.33
N HIS A 171 8.80 -7.02 1.29
CA HIS A 171 9.15 -7.08 2.70
C HIS A 171 9.37 -8.51 3.21
N PRO A 172 8.45 -9.48 3.06
CA PRO A 172 8.70 -10.87 3.46
C PRO A 172 9.90 -11.48 2.74
N TYR A 173 10.01 -11.25 1.44
CA TYR A 173 11.12 -11.77 0.65
C TYR A 173 12.47 -11.20 1.10
N ARG A 174 12.56 -9.89 1.30
CA ARG A 174 13.84 -9.21 1.55
C ARG A 174 14.27 -9.24 3.02
N PHE A 175 13.33 -9.30 3.95
CA PHE A 175 13.60 -9.12 5.37
C PHE A 175 13.26 -10.35 6.23
N ASN A 176 12.67 -11.40 5.64
CA ASN A 176 12.34 -12.66 6.32
C ASN A 176 12.75 -13.89 5.50
N ASP A 177 13.46 -13.70 4.38
CA ASP A 177 13.88 -14.77 3.45
C ASP A 177 12.70 -15.67 3.03
N GLU A 178 11.48 -15.14 3.04
CA GLU A 178 10.26 -15.87 2.75
C GLU A 178 10.01 -15.90 1.23
N SER A 179 9.78 -17.07 0.68
CA SER A 179 9.48 -17.23 -0.74
C SER A 179 8.08 -16.73 -1.08
N ILE A 180 7.88 -16.40 -2.35
CA ILE A 180 6.54 -16.02 -2.86
C ILE A 180 5.50 -17.12 -2.62
N ALA A 181 5.91 -18.38 -2.83
CA ALA A 181 5.03 -19.52 -2.63
C ALA A 181 4.59 -19.67 -1.16
N GLU A 182 5.50 -19.47 -0.21
CA GLU A 182 5.18 -19.49 1.22
C GLU A 182 4.22 -18.37 1.59
N THR A 183 4.48 -17.13 1.16
CA THR A 183 3.58 -16.00 1.42
C THR A 183 2.17 -16.25 0.88
N VAL A 184 2.07 -16.75 -0.36
CA VAL A 184 0.77 -17.06 -0.97
C VAL A 184 0.08 -18.22 -0.25
N ALA A 185 0.83 -19.23 0.20
CA ALA A 185 0.27 -20.33 0.98
C ALA A 185 -0.25 -19.86 2.36
N ASN A 186 0.47 -18.94 3.02
CA ASN A 186 0.08 -18.39 4.32
C ASN A 186 -1.14 -17.46 4.22
N LEU A 187 -1.10 -16.49 3.30
CA LEU A 187 -2.10 -15.42 3.23
C LEU A 187 -3.31 -15.77 2.34
N GLY A 188 -3.10 -16.43 1.20
CA GLY A 188 -4.18 -16.86 0.31
C GLY A 188 -5.22 -15.78 0.03
N GLY A 189 -6.49 -16.08 0.27
CA GLY A 189 -7.62 -15.18 0.08
C GLY A 189 -7.68 -13.95 1.01
N LYS A 190 -6.77 -13.86 2.01
CA LYS A 190 -6.63 -12.70 2.88
C LYS A 190 -5.95 -11.52 2.18
N ILE A 191 -5.23 -11.75 1.08
CA ILE A 191 -4.59 -10.69 0.28
C ILE A 191 -5.69 -9.89 -0.41
N LYS A 192 -5.83 -8.62 -0.03
CA LYS A 192 -6.81 -7.68 -0.61
C LYS A 192 -6.14 -6.60 -1.47
N TYR A 193 -4.86 -6.34 -1.24
CA TYR A 193 -4.09 -5.32 -1.94
C TYR A 193 -2.63 -5.73 -2.04
N VAL A 194 -1.93 -5.28 -3.08
CA VAL A 194 -0.53 -5.67 -3.32
C VAL A 194 0.32 -4.46 -3.63
N HIS A 195 1.45 -4.34 -2.91
CA HIS A 195 2.55 -3.44 -3.26
C HIS A 195 3.64 -4.20 -4.01
N LEU A 196 4.06 -3.65 -5.11
CA LEU A 196 5.18 -4.14 -5.92
C LEU A 196 6.30 -3.11 -5.93
N LYS A 197 7.49 -3.56 -5.62
CA LYS A 197 8.74 -2.83 -5.76
C LYS A 197 9.89 -3.80 -5.96
N ASP A 198 10.95 -3.34 -6.59
CA ASP A 198 12.10 -4.17 -6.92
C ASP A 198 13.39 -3.58 -6.33
N SER A 199 14.34 -4.42 -6.01
CA SER A 199 15.61 -4.03 -5.42
C SER A 199 16.67 -5.10 -5.62
N VAL A 200 17.91 -4.75 -5.32
CA VAL A 200 19.02 -5.68 -5.08
C VAL A 200 19.69 -5.35 -3.74
N ILE A 201 20.52 -6.25 -3.24
CA ILE A 201 21.42 -5.93 -2.13
C ILE A 201 22.76 -5.45 -2.65
N GLU A 202 23.06 -4.18 -2.43
CA GLU A 202 24.36 -3.57 -2.76
C GLU A 202 25.11 -3.19 -1.48
N LYS A 203 26.29 -3.74 -1.27
CA LYS A 203 27.12 -3.47 -0.07
C LYS A 203 26.36 -3.65 1.24
N GLY A 204 25.50 -4.68 1.31
CA GLY A 204 24.69 -5.01 2.49
C GLY A 204 23.49 -4.08 2.74
N LYS A 205 23.11 -3.25 1.76
CA LYS A 205 21.96 -2.35 1.83
C LYS A 205 21.00 -2.61 0.68
N VAL A 206 19.72 -2.35 0.93
CA VAL A 206 18.70 -2.37 -0.13
C VAL A 206 18.94 -1.21 -1.10
N ALA A 207 19.11 -1.54 -2.37
CA ALA A 207 19.18 -0.58 -3.47
C ALA A 207 17.96 -0.81 -4.38
N TYR A 208 16.99 0.10 -4.34
CA TYR A 208 15.79 0.00 -5.16
C TYR A 208 16.13 0.09 -6.65
N LYS A 209 15.40 -0.68 -7.45
CA LYS A 209 15.56 -0.75 -8.91
C LYS A 209 14.21 -0.56 -9.59
N MET A 210 14.23 -0.06 -10.81
CA MET A 210 13.02 -0.11 -11.64
C MET A 210 12.54 -1.55 -11.80
N MET A 211 11.25 -1.74 -11.96
CA MET A 211 10.60 -3.05 -12.00
C MET A 211 11.26 -3.98 -13.03
N GLY A 212 11.70 -5.16 -12.58
CA GLY A 212 12.36 -6.17 -13.38
C GLY A 212 13.88 -5.97 -13.57
N TYR A 213 14.49 -4.98 -12.89
CA TYR A 213 15.94 -4.77 -12.86
C TYR A 213 16.58 -5.15 -11.52
N GLY A 214 15.78 -5.59 -10.56
CA GLY A 214 16.22 -6.16 -9.29
C GLY A 214 16.22 -7.68 -9.29
N ASP A 215 16.29 -8.25 -8.11
CA ASP A 215 16.26 -9.69 -7.86
C ASP A 215 15.07 -10.15 -7.01
N VAL A 216 14.14 -9.24 -6.71
CA VAL A 216 12.87 -9.61 -6.08
C VAL A 216 12.04 -10.40 -7.10
N PRO A 217 11.50 -11.58 -6.77
CA PRO A 217 10.78 -12.42 -7.73
C PRO A 217 9.36 -11.90 -8.05
N VAL A 218 9.30 -10.61 -8.46
CA VAL A 218 8.03 -9.90 -8.73
C VAL A 218 7.22 -10.59 -9.83
N LYS A 219 7.89 -11.13 -10.86
CA LYS A 219 7.21 -11.88 -11.91
C LYS A 219 6.46 -13.08 -11.35
N GLU A 220 7.12 -13.87 -10.51
CA GLU A 220 6.53 -15.05 -9.84
C GLU A 220 5.33 -14.64 -8.99
N ALA A 221 5.47 -13.54 -8.21
CA ALA A 221 4.37 -13.03 -7.40
C ALA A 221 3.13 -12.68 -8.23
N ILE A 222 3.31 -11.99 -9.36
CA ILE A 222 2.22 -11.64 -10.27
C ILE A 222 1.58 -12.90 -10.89
N GLU A 223 2.40 -13.86 -11.34
CA GLU A 223 1.91 -15.11 -11.92
C GLU A 223 1.11 -15.94 -10.90
N MET A 224 1.57 -16.01 -9.65
CA MET A 224 0.84 -16.70 -8.58
C MET A 224 -0.45 -15.98 -8.19
N LEU A 225 -0.47 -14.65 -8.14
CA LEU A 225 -1.70 -13.88 -7.93
C LEU A 225 -2.72 -14.16 -9.03
N LEU A 226 -2.31 -14.14 -10.30
CA LEU A 226 -3.18 -14.44 -11.43
C LEU A 226 -3.70 -15.87 -11.40
N TYR A 227 -2.84 -16.84 -11.07
CA TYR A 227 -3.23 -18.25 -10.95
C TYR A 227 -4.30 -18.47 -9.87
N ASN A 228 -4.19 -17.72 -8.76
CA ASN A 228 -5.16 -17.75 -7.66
C ASN A 228 -6.39 -16.85 -7.88
N GLY A 229 -6.55 -16.26 -9.06
CA GLY A 229 -7.74 -15.46 -9.41
C GLY A 229 -7.78 -14.07 -8.75
N TYR A 230 -6.63 -13.54 -8.29
CA TYR A 230 -6.57 -12.18 -7.75
C TYR A 230 -6.92 -11.14 -8.83
N ASP A 231 -7.89 -10.29 -8.56
CA ASP A 231 -8.37 -9.23 -9.46
C ASP A 231 -8.25 -7.82 -8.86
N GLY A 232 -7.63 -7.72 -7.68
CA GLY A 232 -7.39 -6.47 -6.96
C GLY A 232 -6.31 -5.58 -7.58
N TYR A 233 -5.85 -4.63 -6.79
CA TYR A 233 -4.84 -3.64 -7.21
C TYR A 233 -3.41 -4.18 -7.05
N CYS A 234 -2.61 -4.02 -8.12
CA CYS A 234 -1.16 -4.17 -8.09
C CYS A 234 -0.54 -2.77 -8.16
N THR A 235 -0.06 -2.29 -7.03
CA THR A 235 0.39 -0.92 -6.85
C THR A 235 1.92 -0.84 -6.86
N PHE A 236 2.44 -0.01 -7.75
CA PHE A 236 3.87 0.30 -7.74
C PHE A 236 4.19 1.28 -6.61
N GLU A 237 4.95 0.81 -5.62
CA GLU A 237 5.42 1.63 -4.51
C GLU A 237 6.86 2.08 -4.73
N TRP A 238 7.06 3.22 -5.41
CA TRP A 238 8.37 3.82 -5.63
C TRP A 238 8.68 4.81 -4.52
N VAL A 239 9.63 4.50 -3.66
CA VAL A 239 9.87 5.21 -2.38
C VAL A 239 10.66 6.52 -2.53
N LYS A 240 10.47 7.27 -3.61
CA LYS A 240 11.21 8.52 -3.92
C LYS A 240 11.04 9.61 -2.86
N ARG A 241 9.93 9.64 -2.14
CA ARG A 241 9.74 10.58 -1.01
C ARG A 241 10.81 10.39 0.08
N TRP A 242 11.22 9.15 0.32
CA TRP A 242 12.21 8.79 1.33
C TRP A 242 13.64 8.72 0.78
N ASN A 243 13.79 8.48 -0.51
CA ASN A 243 15.08 8.43 -1.20
C ASN A 243 15.03 9.30 -2.46
N ARG A 244 15.42 10.57 -2.33
CA ARG A 244 15.32 11.57 -3.38
C ARG A 244 16.23 11.34 -4.58
N GLU A 245 17.23 10.48 -4.45
CA GLU A 245 18.17 10.14 -5.53
C GLU A 245 17.61 9.10 -6.51
N LEU A 246 16.49 8.47 -6.18
CA LEU A 246 15.83 7.53 -7.08
C LEU A 246 15.33 8.23 -8.36
N GLU A 247 15.16 7.47 -9.42
CA GLU A 247 14.71 7.94 -10.73
C GLU A 247 13.36 8.67 -10.64
N ASP A 248 13.13 9.58 -11.61
CA ASP A 248 11.92 10.40 -11.63
C ASP A 248 10.65 9.61 -11.88
N ALA A 249 9.58 10.04 -11.23
CA ALA A 249 8.26 9.41 -11.29
C ALA A 249 7.77 9.20 -12.73
N GLY A 250 7.95 10.17 -13.62
CA GLY A 250 7.57 10.06 -15.02
C GLY A 250 8.23 8.91 -15.76
N ILE A 251 9.47 8.58 -15.40
CA ILE A 251 10.21 7.46 -15.99
C ILE A 251 9.72 6.15 -15.41
N VAL A 252 9.68 6.04 -14.08
CA VAL A 252 9.42 4.76 -13.42
C VAL A 252 7.96 4.32 -13.53
N PHE A 253 7.00 5.26 -13.52
CA PHE A 253 5.60 4.92 -13.71
C PHE A 253 5.30 4.47 -15.14
N ALA A 254 5.89 5.14 -16.15
CA ALA A 254 5.77 4.68 -17.53
C ALA A 254 6.41 3.29 -17.72
N HIS A 255 7.58 3.06 -17.11
CA HIS A 255 8.25 1.76 -17.13
C HIS A 255 7.40 0.66 -16.45
N TYR A 256 6.84 0.93 -15.27
CA TYR A 256 6.01 -0.04 -14.57
C TYR A 256 4.73 -0.37 -15.36
N ALA A 257 4.05 0.62 -15.91
CA ALA A 257 2.88 0.40 -16.78
C ALA A 257 3.24 -0.50 -17.98
N TYR A 258 4.41 -0.26 -18.61
CA TYR A 258 4.90 -1.11 -19.71
C TYR A 258 5.25 -2.53 -19.22
N TYR A 259 5.90 -2.65 -18.07
CA TYR A 259 6.23 -3.95 -17.47
C TYR A 259 4.98 -4.81 -17.23
N MET A 260 3.92 -4.21 -16.70
CA MET A 260 2.67 -4.89 -16.37
C MET A 260 1.87 -5.34 -17.60
N LYS A 261 2.07 -4.74 -18.78
CA LYS A 261 1.42 -5.17 -20.04
C LYS A 261 1.70 -6.63 -20.39
N ARG A 262 2.79 -7.21 -19.90
CA ARG A 262 3.14 -8.65 -20.11
C ARG A 262 2.14 -9.59 -19.45
N PHE A 263 1.39 -9.12 -18.46
CA PHE A 263 0.44 -9.88 -17.66
C PHE A 263 -1.02 -9.51 -17.97
N ALA A 264 -1.24 -8.53 -18.83
CA ALA A 264 -2.57 -8.22 -19.36
C ALA A 264 -3.05 -9.34 -20.27
N LYS A 265 -4.28 -9.84 -20.03
CA LYS A 265 -4.92 -10.85 -20.90
C LYS A 265 -5.59 -10.16 -22.07
#